data_4377573647be51bfa3ae9ad6319e975b
#
_entry.id   4377573647be51bfa3ae9ad6319e975b
#
_cell.length_a   1.000
_cell.length_b   1.000
_cell.length_c   1.000
_cell.angle_alpha   90.00
_cell.angle_beta   90.00
_cell.angle_gamma   90.00
#
_symmetry.space_group_name_H-M   'P 1'
#
loop_
_entity.id
_entity.type
_entity.pdbx_description
1 polymer ?
#
loop_
_entity_poly.entity_id
_entity_poly.type
_entity_poly.pdbx_seq_one_letter_code
_entity_poly.pdbx_strand_id
1 'polypeptide(L)'
;MAWLQTVLNTRVSLYFNQGSQYDKIEDIEMPDCNVEGIYAEFVRELRLQFSERLFLALSLAPYVKPQLFDCLFVKNNSTGYRFSEFGGTVGDDGKMTPTFNTFLFAMAGDDVSERIELTKEFKEHPIFSKELFVRDRIGVSDFTLTPSQELLQNIIYECHYRPDFSEDFPARRLTTNRSWADLIIGQKCMEQIEVVKKWLKYKDTLNNEWNMRDKLKKGYRVLFYGPSGTGKTFTASLLGKEVGLDVYCIDLSLIVSKYIGETEKNLSKIFNLAEGKKWILFFDEADALFGKRTKVTDSHDRYANQEVAFLLQRIEDYDGLVVLSTNLKSNIDEAFARRFQSVIRYQMPDGSQRHKLWKSTFSENVSFSEDVDLEEISKKYEISGGSILNVVQYCSLMALSRDSNVIMKKDIIDGIKAEYRKEGKVTD
;
A
#
# COMPACT_ATOMS: atom_id res chain seq x y z
N MET A 1 -22.22 -14.83 -13.52
CA MET A 1 -23.53 -14.22 -13.21
C MET A 1 -24.73 -15.03 -13.72
N ALA A 2 -24.70 -15.61 -14.94
CA ALA A 2 -25.79 -16.48 -15.42
C ALA A 2 -26.00 -17.72 -14.51
N TRP A 3 -24.92 -18.39 -14.12
CA TRP A 3 -24.96 -19.50 -13.16
C TRP A 3 -25.65 -19.11 -11.84
N LEU A 4 -25.27 -17.98 -11.23
CA LEU A 4 -25.88 -17.48 -10.01
C LEU A 4 -27.40 -17.23 -10.19
N GLN A 5 -27.80 -16.69 -11.34
CA GLN A 5 -29.22 -16.50 -11.64
C GLN A 5 -29.98 -17.82 -11.68
N THR A 6 -29.38 -18.84 -12.30
CA THR A 6 -29.99 -20.19 -12.32
C THR A 6 -30.11 -20.75 -10.91
N VAL A 7 -29.06 -20.64 -10.08
CA VAL A 7 -29.06 -21.11 -8.68
C VAL A 7 -30.18 -20.42 -7.88
N LEU A 8 -30.26 -19.07 -7.92
CA LEU A 8 -31.28 -18.32 -7.18
C LEU A 8 -32.70 -18.65 -7.64
N ASN A 9 -32.92 -18.70 -8.95
CA ASN A 9 -34.24 -19.03 -9.50
C ASN A 9 -34.65 -20.46 -9.13
N THR A 10 -33.75 -21.44 -9.24
CA THR A 10 -33.96 -22.82 -8.82
C THR A 10 -34.31 -22.89 -7.33
N ARG A 11 -33.53 -22.23 -6.47
CA ARG A 11 -33.79 -22.23 -5.02
C ARG A 11 -35.14 -21.62 -4.67
N VAL A 12 -35.54 -20.50 -5.31
CA VAL A 12 -36.85 -19.88 -5.10
C VAL A 12 -37.96 -20.81 -5.57
N SER A 13 -37.83 -21.47 -6.74
CA SER A 13 -38.82 -22.43 -7.23
C SER A 13 -38.96 -23.64 -6.30
N LEU A 14 -37.89 -24.21 -5.81
CA LEU A 14 -37.90 -25.32 -4.84
C LEU A 14 -38.58 -24.91 -3.53
N TYR A 15 -38.25 -23.70 -3.01
CA TYR A 15 -38.84 -23.17 -1.77
C TYR A 15 -40.34 -23.01 -1.85
N PHE A 16 -40.90 -22.61 -3.00
CA PHE A 16 -42.32 -22.48 -3.21
C PHE A 16 -42.99 -23.73 -3.78
N ASN A 17 -42.28 -24.88 -3.83
CA ASN A 17 -42.76 -26.12 -4.42
C ASN A 17 -43.29 -25.94 -5.87
N GLN A 18 -42.63 -25.07 -6.62
CA GLN A 18 -42.88 -24.87 -8.04
C GLN A 18 -42.02 -25.81 -8.88
N GLY A 19 -42.45 -26.14 -10.09
CA GLY A 19 -41.65 -26.98 -10.98
C GLY A 19 -40.28 -26.36 -11.27
N SER A 20 -39.23 -27.13 -11.06
CA SER A 20 -37.84 -26.73 -11.35
C SER A 20 -37.19 -27.74 -12.30
N GLN A 21 -36.22 -27.25 -13.07
CA GLN A 21 -35.39 -28.09 -13.94
C GLN A 21 -34.45 -29.00 -13.15
N TYR A 22 -34.10 -28.57 -11.93
CA TYR A 22 -33.15 -29.26 -11.05
C TYR A 22 -33.81 -29.62 -9.72
N ASP A 23 -33.53 -30.80 -9.21
CA ASP A 23 -34.03 -31.24 -7.89
C ASP A 23 -33.18 -30.65 -6.75
N LYS A 24 -31.91 -30.37 -7.03
CA LYS A 24 -30.96 -29.73 -6.10
C LYS A 24 -30.14 -28.68 -6.82
N ILE A 25 -29.69 -27.68 -6.07
CA ILE A 25 -28.86 -26.60 -6.64
C ILE A 25 -27.45 -27.07 -7.02
N GLU A 26 -26.95 -28.11 -6.36
CA GLU A 26 -25.66 -28.72 -6.63
C GLU A 26 -25.61 -29.43 -8.00
N ASP A 27 -26.79 -29.78 -8.55
CA ASP A 27 -26.90 -30.37 -9.89
C ASP A 27 -26.67 -29.36 -11.01
N ILE A 28 -26.65 -28.08 -10.65
CA ILE A 28 -26.40 -26.98 -11.60
C ILE A 28 -24.92 -26.92 -11.92
N GLU A 29 -24.55 -27.16 -13.17
CA GLU A 29 -23.18 -27.17 -13.63
C GLU A 29 -22.49 -25.82 -13.35
N MET A 30 -21.37 -25.89 -12.63
CA MET A 30 -20.55 -24.71 -12.33
C MET A 30 -19.84 -24.18 -13.58
N PRO A 31 -19.62 -22.87 -13.68
CA PRO A 31 -18.83 -22.29 -14.76
C PRO A 31 -17.43 -22.91 -14.83
N ASP A 32 -16.99 -23.23 -16.05
CA ASP A 32 -15.62 -23.67 -16.26
C ASP A 32 -14.63 -22.56 -15.87
N CYS A 33 -13.64 -22.91 -15.07
CA CYS A 33 -12.58 -22.03 -14.63
C CYS A 33 -11.24 -22.27 -15.37
N ASN A 34 -11.23 -23.11 -16.41
CA ASN A 34 -10.06 -23.28 -17.28
C ASN A 34 -9.94 -22.20 -18.35
N VAL A 35 -10.83 -21.22 -18.33
CA VAL A 35 -10.77 -20.05 -19.20
C VAL A 35 -9.79 -19.00 -18.66
N GLU A 36 -9.26 -18.15 -19.52
CA GLU A 36 -8.45 -17.00 -19.12
C GLU A 36 -9.35 -15.95 -18.43
N GLY A 37 -8.84 -15.36 -17.36
CA GLY A 37 -9.49 -14.29 -16.62
C GLY A 37 -9.20 -14.34 -15.12
N ILE A 38 -9.14 -13.17 -14.50
CA ILE A 38 -8.72 -13.02 -13.09
C ILE A 38 -9.65 -13.74 -12.13
N TYR A 39 -10.96 -13.73 -12.40
CA TYR A 39 -11.91 -14.51 -11.59
C TYR A 39 -11.62 -16.03 -11.65
N ALA A 40 -11.34 -16.55 -12.84
CA ALA A 40 -11.03 -17.96 -13.01
C ALA A 40 -9.71 -18.35 -12.33
N GLU A 41 -8.69 -17.50 -12.43
CA GLU A 41 -7.41 -17.65 -11.71
C GLU A 41 -7.62 -17.65 -10.20
N PHE A 42 -8.37 -16.69 -9.68
CA PHE A 42 -8.69 -16.57 -8.25
C PHE A 42 -9.40 -17.83 -7.72
N VAL A 43 -10.38 -18.35 -8.46
CA VAL A 43 -11.10 -19.60 -8.11
C VAL A 43 -10.17 -20.79 -8.12
N ARG A 44 -9.26 -20.90 -9.09
CA ARG A 44 -8.27 -22.00 -9.18
C ARG A 44 -7.22 -21.92 -8.08
N GLU A 45 -6.66 -20.77 -7.81
CA GLU A 45 -5.64 -20.58 -6.78
C GLU A 45 -6.15 -20.94 -5.39
N LEU A 46 -7.38 -20.56 -5.08
CA LEU A 46 -8.03 -20.85 -3.81
C LEU A 46 -8.75 -22.21 -3.81
N ARG A 47 -8.83 -22.89 -4.96
CA ARG A 47 -9.54 -24.18 -5.13
C ARG A 47 -10.98 -24.15 -4.63
N LEU A 48 -11.69 -23.06 -4.92
CA LEU A 48 -13.04 -22.84 -4.41
C LEU A 48 -14.02 -23.88 -4.95
N GLN A 49 -14.77 -24.50 -4.03
CA GLN A 49 -15.82 -25.46 -4.32
C GLN A 49 -17.17 -24.73 -4.55
N PHE A 50 -18.27 -25.48 -4.68
CA PHE A 50 -19.59 -24.95 -5.02
C PHE A 50 -20.06 -23.87 -4.02
N SER A 51 -20.04 -24.17 -2.72
CA SER A 51 -20.48 -23.25 -1.66
C SER A 51 -19.69 -21.97 -1.61
N GLU A 52 -18.36 -22.06 -1.73
CA GLU A 52 -17.46 -20.91 -1.72
C GLU A 52 -17.61 -20.04 -2.98
N ARG A 53 -17.80 -20.67 -4.14
CA ARG A 53 -18.09 -19.94 -5.40
C ARG A 53 -19.42 -19.24 -5.33
N LEU A 54 -20.45 -19.86 -4.73
CA LEU A 54 -21.75 -19.25 -4.53
C LEU A 54 -21.63 -18.05 -3.59
N PHE A 55 -20.90 -18.19 -2.48
CA PHE A 55 -20.64 -17.10 -1.56
C PHE A 55 -19.95 -15.92 -2.24
N LEU A 56 -18.89 -16.19 -3.01
CA LEU A 56 -18.16 -15.19 -3.79
C LEU A 56 -19.07 -14.52 -4.85
N ALA A 57 -19.83 -15.31 -5.60
CA ALA A 57 -20.73 -14.79 -6.62
C ALA A 57 -21.85 -13.90 -6.05
N LEU A 58 -22.43 -14.28 -4.90
CA LEU A 58 -23.40 -13.48 -4.17
C LEU A 58 -22.80 -12.14 -3.74
N SER A 59 -21.58 -12.14 -3.21
CA SER A 59 -20.93 -10.92 -2.74
C SER A 59 -20.58 -9.95 -3.87
N LEU A 60 -20.27 -10.45 -5.07
CA LEU A 60 -19.92 -9.63 -6.24
C LEU A 60 -21.15 -9.16 -7.04
N ALA A 61 -22.28 -9.86 -6.92
CA ALA A 61 -23.48 -9.59 -7.72
C ALA A 61 -24.04 -8.17 -7.56
N PRO A 62 -24.06 -7.52 -6.37
CA PRO A 62 -24.52 -6.14 -6.21
C PRO A 62 -23.77 -5.14 -7.07
N TYR A 63 -22.51 -5.40 -7.37
CA TYR A 63 -21.62 -4.50 -8.13
C TYR A 63 -21.65 -4.75 -9.63
N VAL A 64 -22.04 -5.97 -10.06
CA VAL A 64 -22.02 -6.37 -11.47
C VAL A 64 -23.42 -6.43 -12.08
N LYS A 65 -24.37 -7.01 -11.37
CA LYS A 65 -25.73 -7.25 -11.86
C LYS A 65 -26.74 -7.29 -10.68
N PRO A 66 -27.06 -6.14 -10.06
CA PRO A 66 -27.89 -6.08 -8.86
C PRO A 66 -29.29 -6.69 -9.05
N GLN A 67 -29.84 -6.65 -10.27
CA GLN A 67 -31.16 -7.23 -10.59
C GLN A 67 -31.22 -8.77 -10.40
N LEU A 68 -30.11 -9.45 -10.14
CA LEU A 68 -30.13 -10.88 -9.82
C LEU A 68 -30.91 -11.19 -8.54
N PHE A 69 -31.02 -10.21 -7.65
CA PHE A 69 -31.73 -10.34 -6.39
C PHE A 69 -33.22 -10.03 -6.48
N ASP A 70 -33.73 -9.59 -7.64
CA ASP A 70 -35.16 -9.21 -7.78
C ASP A 70 -36.07 -10.40 -7.47
N CYS A 71 -35.63 -11.64 -7.75
CA CYS A 71 -36.39 -12.84 -7.39
C CYS A 71 -36.56 -13.03 -5.87
N LEU A 72 -35.77 -12.36 -5.04
CA LEU A 72 -35.86 -12.40 -3.58
C LEU A 72 -36.71 -11.26 -3.00
N PHE A 73 -37.32 -10.39 -3.85
CA PHE A 73 -38.24 -9.35 -3.42
C PHE A 73 -39.70 -9.83 -3.31
N VAL A 74 -39.97 -11.10 -3.51
CA VAL A 74 -41.29 -11.69 -3.35
C VAL A 74 -41.81 -11.42 -1.93
N LYS A 75 -43.05 -10.93 -1.87
CA LYS A 75 -43.74 -10.62 -0.60
C LYS A 75 -44.62 -11.78 -0.17
N ASN A 76 -44.63 -12.03 1.12
CA ASN A 76 -45.56 -12.95 1.74
C ASN A 76 -46.97 -12.29 1.76
N ASN A 77 -47.93 -12.93 1.13
CA ASN A 77 -49.29 -12.41 1.02
C ASN A 77 -49.99 -12.23 2.37
N SER A 78 -49.59 -12.99 3.39
CA SER A 78 -50.19 -12.93 4.73
C SER A 78 -49.65 -11.76 5.57
N THR A 79 -48.38 -11.39 5.38
CA THR A 79 -47.73 -10.35 6.20
C THR A 79 -47.49 -9.05 5.45
N GLY A 80 -47.49 -9.09 4.11
CA GLY A 80 -47.17 -7.97 3.23
C GLY A 80 -45.66 -7.63 3.19
N TYR A 81 -44.82 -8.33 3.97
CA TYR A 81 -43.38 -8.16 4.02
C TYR A 81 -42.67 -9.19 3.15
N ARG A 82 -41.38 -8.96 2.87
CA ARG A 82 -40.52 -9.97 2.25
C ARG A 82 -40.35 -11.19 3.18
N PHE A 83 -40.07 -12.35 2.61
CA PHE A 83 -39.72 -13.52 3.37
C PHE A 83 -38.44 -13.29 4.14
N SER A 84 -38.49 -13.42 5.46
CA SER A 84 -37.31 -13.19 6.34
C SER A 84 -36.14 -14.15 6.08
N GLU A 85 -36.46 -15.34 5.59
CA GLU A 85 -35.49 -16.39 5.28
C GLU A 85 -34.58 -16.07 4.11
N PHE A 86 -35.04 -15.17 3.19
CA PHE A 86 -34.21 -14.75 2.05
C PHE A 86 -33.03 -13.88 2.48
N GLY A 87 -33.05 -13.33 3.70
CA GLY A 87 -32.02 -12.44 4.20
C GLY A 87 -31.87 -11.17 3.38
N GLY A 88 -30.70 -10.57 3.45
CA GLY A 88 -30.36 -9.36 2.71
C GLY A 88 -30.93 -8.08 3.29
N THR A 89 -30.20 -6.98 3.17
CA THR A 89 -30.64 -5.63 3.50
C THR A 89 -30.93 -4.84 2.24
N VAL A 90 -31.86 -3.92 2.31
CA VAL A 90 -32.23 -3.04 1.19
C VAL A 90 -31.80 -1.63 1.57
N GLY A 91 -30.97 -1.01 0.77
CA GLY A 91 -30.57 0.38 0.94
C GLY A 91 -31.67 1.36 0.50
N ASP A 92 -31.44 2.65 0.76
CA ASP A 92 -32.33 3.73 0.36
C ASP A 92 -32.49 3.83 -1.17
N ASP A 93 -31.53 3.33 -1.92
CA ASP A 93 -31.52 3.24 -3.38
C ASP A 93 -32.32 2.04 -3.93
N GLY A 94 -32.95 1.26 -3.05
CA GLY A 94 -33.76 0.09 -3.39
C GLY A 94 -32.96 -1.15 -3.76
N LYS A 95 -31.63 -1.10 -3.74
CA LYS A 95 -30.77 -2.25 -4.05
C LYS A 95 -30.61 -3.16 -2.83
N MET A 96 -30.55 -4.45 -3.11
CA MET A 96 -30.32 -5.46 -2.10
C MET A 96 -28.83 -5.74 -1.93
N THR A 97 -28.35 -5.64 -0.69
CA THR A 97 -27.07 -6.18 -0.27
C THR A 97 -27.31 -7.56 0.36
N PRO A 98 -26.74 -8.64 -0.20
CA PRO A 98 -26.91 -9.97 0.34
C PRO A 98 -26.22 -10.08 1.71
N THR A 99 -26.80 -10.92 2.57
CA THR A 99 -26.24 -11.23 3.89
C THR A 99 -25.86 -12.70 3.97
N PHE A 100 -25.25 -13.12 5.08
CA PHE A 100 -24.96 -14.52 5.32
C PHE A 100 -26.23 -15.37 5.31
N ASN A 101 -27.37 -14.83 5.80
CA ASN A 101 -28.66 -15.50 5.68
C ASN A 101 -29.11 -15.67 4.22
N THR A 102 -28.76 -14.74 3.32
CA THR A 102 -29.01 -14.89 1.88
C THR A 102 -28.23 -16.06 1.30
N PHE A 103 -26.99 -16.24 1.72
CA PHE A 103 -26.17 -17.38 1.33
C PHE A 103 -26.76 -18.69 1.89
N LEU A 104 -27.12 -18.72 3.17
CA LEU A 104 -27.75 -19.90 3.78
C LEU A 104 -29.05 -20.27 3.09
N PHE A 105 -29.89 -19.29 2.72
CA PHE A 105 -31.09 -19.54 1.95
C PHE A 105 -30.77 -20.10 0.56
N ALA A 106 -29.79 -19.52 -0.14
CA ALA A 106 -29.40 -19.97 -1.47
C ALA A 106 -28.86 -21.43 -1.44
N MET A 107 -28.13 -21.81 -0.40
CA MET A 107 -27.62 -23.18 -0.22
C MET A 107 -28.70 -24.15 0.25
N ALA A 108 -29.31 -23.90 1.38
CA ALA A 108 -30.13 -24.86 2.14
C ALA A 108 -31.64 -24.58 2.11
N GLY A 109 -32.09 -23.45 1.55
CA GLY A 109 -33.52 -23.08 1.58
C GLY A 109 -34.05 -22.94 3.00
N ASP A 110 -35.06 -23.77 3.37
CA ASP A 110 -35.68 -23.83 4.70
C ASP A 110 -35.18 -25.02 5.57
N ASP A 111 -34.21 -25.80 5.08
CA ASP A 111 -33.62 -26.90 5.87
C ASP A 111 -32.74 -26.35 7.00
N VAL A 112 -33.31 -26.41 8.22
CA VAL A 112 -32.66 -25.90 9.44
C VAL A 112 -31.38 -26.65 9.76
N SER A 113 -31.32 -27.95 9.52
CA SER A 113 -30.17 -28.79 9.83
C SER A 113 -28.97 -28.44 8.96
N GLU A 114 -29.21 -28.32 7.66
CA GLU A 114 -28.20 -27.94 6.68
C GLU A 114 -27.69 -26.50 6.92
N ARG A 115 -28.60 -25.55 7.24
CA ARG A 115 -28.22 -24.16 7.60
C ARG A 115 -27.30 -24.09 8.82
N ILE A 116 -27.54 -24.96 9.83
CA ILE A 116 -26.69 -25.03 11.02
C ILE A 116 -25.30 -25.58 10.68
N GLU A 117 -25.22 -26.61 9.85
CA GLU A 117 -23.94 -27.20 9.42
C GLU A 117 -23.13 -26.20 8.61
N LEU A 118 -23.71 -25.55 7.62
CA LEU A 118 -23.08 -24.48 6.84
C LEU A 118 -22.60 -23.32 7.72
N THR A 119 -23.41 -22.96 8.74
CA THR A 119 -23.01 -21.88 9.67
C THR A 119 -21.78 -22.26 10.47
N LYS A 120 -21.62 -23.52 10.89
CA LYS A 120 -20.43 -24.00 11.59
C LYS A 120 -19.22 -24.05 10.66
N GLU A 121 -19.39 -24.58 9.46
CA GLU A 121 -18.35 -24.66 8.44
C GLU A 121 -17.78 -23.27 8.09
N PHE A 122 -18.67 -22.32 7.77
CA PHE A 122 -18.27 -20.98 7.35
C PHE A 122 -17.81 -20.07 8.50
N LYS A 123 -18.08 -20.40 9.76
CA LYS A 123 -17.67 -19.56 10.91
C LYS A 123 -16.16 -19.39 10.99
N GLU A 124 -15.41 -20.43 10.69
CA GLU A 124 -13.94 -20.49 10.77
C GLU A 124 -13.30 -20.70 9.37
N HIS A 125 -14.09 -20.54 8.32
CA HIS A 125 -13.62 -20.81 6.96
C HIS A 125 -12.48 -19.87 6.55
N PRO A 126 -11.40 -20.40 5.91
CA PRO A 126 -10.23 -19.62 5.51
C PRO A 126 -10.52 -18.43 4.59
N ILE A 127 -11.64 -18.44 3.86
CA ILE A 127 -12.07 -17.34 3.00
C ILE A 127 -12.23 -16.02 3.78
N PHE A 128 -12.54 -16.09 5.08
CA PHE A 128 -12.65 -14.94 5.95
C PHE A 128 -11.33 -14.51 6.59
N SER A 129 -10.31 -15.37 6.62
CA SER A 129 -9.01 -15.06 7.25
C SER A 129 -8.13 -14.16 6.38
N LYS A 130 -8.44 -14.05 5.08
CA LYS A 130 -7.65 -13.30 4.10
C LYS A 130 -8.10 -11.84 3.92
N GLU A 131 -8.92 -11.32 4.82
CA GLU A 131 -9.49 -9.95 4.70
C GLU A 131 -10.18 -9.67 3.34
N LEU A 132 -10.63 -10.74 2.66
CA LEU A 132 -11.32 -10.64 1.38
C LEU A 132 -12.72 -10.05 1.51
N PHE A 133 -13.30 -10.11 2.71
CA PHE A 133 -14.65 -9.64 3.01
C PHE A 133 -14.67 -8.76 4.25
N VAL A 134 -15.46 -7.69 4.18
CA VAL A 134 -15.79 -6.85 5.33
C VAL A 134 -17.00 -7.46 6.03
N ARG A 135 -16.90 -7.69 7.34
CA ARG A 135 -18.00 -8.25 8.13
C ARG A 135 -18.74 -7.14 8.88
N ASP A 136 -19.65 -6.48 8.20
CA ASP A 136 -20.55 -5.56 8.86
C ASP A 136 -21.70 -6.35 9.48
N ARG A 137 -21.70 -6.45 10.81
CA ARG A 137 -22.69 -7.22 11.55
C ARG A 137 -24.06 -6.58 11.47
N ILE A 138 -25.04 -7.41 11.18
CA ILE A 138 -26.46 -7.06 11.24
C ILE A 138 -27.09 -7.88 12.35
N GLY A 139 -27.30 -7.26 13.53
CA GLY A 139 -27.81 -7.98 14.69
C GLY A 139 -26.80 -8.94 15.30
N VAL A 140 -27.30 -10.07 15.85
CA VAL A 140 -26.48 -11.01 16.64
C VAL A 140 -25.76 -12.07 15.80
N SER A 141 -26.36 -12.51 14.68
CA SER A 141 -25.91 -13.69 13.94
C SER A 141 -25.79 -13.52 12.43
N ASP A 142 -26.09 -12.34 11.90
CA ASP A 142 -26.03 -12.06 10.47
C ASP A 142 -25.00 -10.96 10.15
N PHE A 143 -24.48 -10.95 8.94
CA PHE A 143 -23.54 -9.94 8.44
C PHE A 143 -23.69 -9.78 6.92
N THR A 144 -23.34 -8.60 6.40
CA THR A 144 -23.35 -8.34 4.95
C THR A 144 -22.24 -9.14 4.25
N LEU A 145 -22.56 -9.60 3.03
CA LEU A 145 -21.55 -10.19 2.13
C LEU A 145 -20.88 -9.06 1.33
N THR A 146 -20.08 -8.25 2.01
CA THR A 146 -19.40 -7.11 1.39
C THR A 146 -17.97 -7.50 1.05
N PRO A 147 -17.61 -7.57 -0.24
CA PRO A 147 -16.23 -7.83 -0.62
C PRO A 147 -15.34 -6.64 -0.25
N SER A 148 -14.08 -6.91 0.09
CA SER A 148 -13.10 -5.85 0.31
C SER A 148 -12.86 -5.04 -0.97
N GLN A 149 -12.38 -3.82 -0.82
CA GLN A 149 -12.01 -2.99 -1.98
C GLN A 149 -10.95 -3.66 -2.87
N GLU A 150 -10.03 -4.40 -2.24
CA GLU A 150 -9.04 -5.18 -2.95
C GLU A 150 -9.67 -6.27 -3.83
N LEU A 151 -10.61 -7.04 -3.27
CA LEU A 151 -11.30 -8.10 -4.02
C LEU A 151 -12.08 -7.52 -5.21
N LEU A 152 -12.76 -6.38 -4.99
CA LEU A 152 -13.51 -5.68 -6.05
C LEU A 152 -12.58 -5.19 -7.16
N GLN A 153 -11.47 -4.52 -6.81
CA GLN A 153 -10.52 -4.01 -7.80
C GLN A 153 -9.87 -5.14 -8.58
N ASN A 154 -9.46 -6.20 -7.92
CA ASN A 154 -8.83 -7.31 -8.58
C ASN A 154 -9.79 -8.06 -9.51
N ILE A 155 -11.02 -8.38 -9.06
CA ILE A 155 -11.91 -9.25 -9.83
C ILE A 155 -12.77 -8.48 -10.84
N ILE A 156 -13.30 -7.29 -10.46
CA ILE A 156 -14.24 -6.56 -11.32
C ILE A 156 -13.53 -5.59 -12.23
N TYR A 157 -12.54 -4.87 -11.70
CA TYR A 157 -11.84 -3.83 -12.45
C TYR A 157 -10.54 -4.33 -13.10
N GLU A 158 -10.16 -5.58 -12.84
CA GLU A 158 -8.94 -6.21 -13.37
C GLU A 158 -7.68 -5.37 -13.10
N CYS A 159 -7.66 -4.66 -11.97
CA CYS A 159 -6.60 -3.77 -11.57
C CYS A 159 -5.97 -4.27 -10.27
N HIS A 160 -4.64 -4.17 -10.18
CA HIS A 160 -3.98 -4.39 -8.88
C HIS A 160 -4.45 -3.34 -7.89
N TYR A 161 -4.88 -3.81 -6.71
CA TYR A 161 -5.28 -2.93 -5.62
C TYR A 161 -4.12 -2.06 -5.17
N ARG A 162 -4.31 -0.75 -5.26
CA ARG A 162 -3.37 0.29 -4.86
C ARG A 162 -4.08 1.25 -3.94
N PRO A 163 -3.97 1.06 -2.62
CA PRO A 163 -4.63 1.95 -1.69
C PRO A 163 -4.08 3.37 -1.80
N ASP A 164 -4.99 4.34 -1.79
CA ASP A 164 -4.66 5.74 -1.64
C ASP A 164 -4.52 6.11 -0.17
N PHE A 165 -3.87 7.26 0.08
CA PHE A 165 -3.72 7.78 1.44
C PHE A 165 -5.09 8.01 2.09
N SER A 166 -5.31 7.43 3.26
CA SER A 166 -6.52 7.59 4.07
C SER A 166 -6.20 7.43 5.56
N GLU A 167 -7.18 7.71 6.43
CA GLU A 167 -7.03 7.44 7.87
C GLU A 167 -6.80 5.95 8.16
N ASP A 168 -7.35 5.07 7.32
CA ASP A 168 -7.16 3.63 7.44
C ASP A 168 -5.86 3.13 6.80
N PHE A 169 -5.29 3.91 5.88
CA PHE A 169 -4.02 3.61 5.24
C PHE A 169 -3.15 4.88 5.13
N PRO A 170 -2.45 5.28 6.20
CA PRO A 170 -1.65 6.50 6.25
C PRO A 170 -0.30 6.32 5.54
N ALA A 171 -0.33 5.86 4.30
CA ALA A 171 0.84 5.71 3.44
C ALA A 171 0.53 6.20 2.03
N ARG A 172 1.46 6.89 1.42
CA ARG A 172 1.33 7.40 0.05
C ARG A 172 2.22 6.62 -0.92
N ARG A 173 1.70 6.30 -2.09
CA ARG A 173 2.49 5.65 -3.12
C ARG A 173 3.51 6.63 -3.71
N LEU A 174 4.79 6.21 -3.79
CA LEU A 174 5.85 6.95 -4.46
C LEU A 174 5.96 6.48 -5.92
N THR A 175 5.89 7.42 -6.83
CA THR A 175 6.12 7.18 -8.26
C THR A 175 7.14 8.18 -8.79
N THR A 176 7.88 7.79 -9.83
CA THR A 176 8.80 8.71 -10.51
C THR A 176 8.89 8.41 -12.00
N ASN A 177 8.91 9.47 -12.80
CA ASN A 177 9.21 9.38 -14.23
C ASN A 177 10.72 9.45 -14.52
N ARG A 178 11.53 9.85 -13.52
CA ARG A 178 12.99 9.98 -13.62
C ARG A 178 13.67 8.60 -13.67
N SER A 179 14.97 8.62 -13.94
CA SER A 179 15.83 7.45 -14.09
C SER A 179 17.01 7.48 -13.10
N TRP A 180 17.78 6.40 -13.03
CA TRP A 180 19.00 6.35 -12.22
C TRP A 180 20.06 7.38 -12.66
N ALA A 181 20.04 7.82 -13.93
CA ALA A 181 20.92 8.86 -14.42
C ALA A 181 20.69 10.23 -13.75
N ASP A 182 19.47 10.44 -13.26
CA ASP A 182 19.08 11.67 -12.55
C ASP A 182 19.49 11.67 -11.08
N LEU A 183 19.90 10.51 -10.53
CA LEU A 183 20.34 10.36 -9.15
C LEU A 183 21.85 10.58 -9.05
N ILE A 184 22.26 11.73 -8.58
CA ILE A 184 23.67 12.09 -8.41
C ILE A 184 24.07 11.92 -6.95
N ILE A 185 24.73 10.80 -6.65
CA ILE A 185 25.21 10.42 -5.32
C ILE A 185 26.66 9.89 -5.41
N GLY A 186 27.30 9.74 -4.25
CA GLY A 186 28.67 9.20 -4.20
C GLY A 186 28.73 7.73 -4.61
N GLN A 187 29.86 7.33 -5.22
CA GLN A 187 30.07 5.96 -5.74
C GLN A 187 29.84 4.89 -4.66
N LYS A 188 30.36 5.06 -3.45
CA LYS A 188 30.16 4.11 -2.34
C LYS A 188 28.70 3.93 -1.97
N CYS A 189 27.91 5.01 -2.04
CA CYS A 189 26.47 4.95 -1.81
C CYS A 189 25.78 4.13 -2.91
N MET A 190 26.14 4.38 -4.17
CA MET A 190 25.61 3.64 -5.31
C MET A 190 25.97 2.14 -5.23
N GLU A 191 27.19 1.79 -4.90
CA GLU A 191 27.62 0.39 -4.72
C GLU A 191 26.77 -0.35 -3.68
N GLN A 192 26.43 0.31 -2.56
CA GLN A 192 25.56 -0.27 -1.54
C GLN A 192 24.10 -0.41 -2.03
N ILE A 193 23.60 0.54 -2.81
CA ILE A 193 22.26 0.45 -3.44
C ILE A 193 22.23 -0.72 -4.44
N GLU A 194 23.28 -0.96 -5.19
CA GLU A 194 23.39 -2.11 -6.11
C GLU A 194 23.26 -3.46 -5.38
N VAL A 195 23.71 -3.57 -4.11
CA VAL A 195 23.45 -4.76 -3.30
C VAL A 195 21.97 -4.95 -3.03
N VAL A 196 21.25 -3.87 -2.71
CA VAL A 196 19.79 -3.91 -2.49
C VAL A 196 19.05 -4.32 -3.77
N LYS A 197 19.46 -3.77 -4.93
CA LYS A 197 18.90 -4.14 -6.24
C LYS A 197 19.11 -5.62 -6.55
N LYS A 198 20.31 -6.14 -6.28
CA LYS A 198 20.62 -7.57 -6.45
C LYS A 198 19.75 -8.44 -5.55
N TRP A 199 19.53 -8.04 -4.29
CA TRP A 199 18.65 -8.76 -3.40
C TRP A 199 17.21 -8.79 -3.95
N LEU A 200 16.65 -7.65 -4.36
CA LEU A 200 15.31 -7.58 -4.96
C LEU A 200 15.16 -8.50 -6.18
N LYS A 201 16.21 -8.60 -7.00
CA LYS A 201 16.23 -9.44 -8.19
C LYS A 201 16.33 -10.92 -7.90
N TYR A 202 17.16 -11.32 -6.92
CA TYR A 202 17.55 -12.70 -6.70
C TYR A 202 16.97 -13.35 -5.43
N LYS A 203 16.09 -12.64 -4.68
CA LYS A 203 15.55 -13.17 -3.43
C LYS A 203 14.79 -14.49 -3.62
N ASP A 204 14.02 -14.62 -4.69
CA ASP A 204 13.24 -15.82 -4.96
C ASP A 204 14.15 -17.01 -5.32
N THR A 205 15.22 -16.78 -6.07
CA THR A 205 16.27 -17.79 -6.34
C THR A 205 16.97 -18.24 -5.05
N LEU A 206 17.36 -17.29 -4.19
CA LEU A 206 17.99 -17.60 -2.91
C LEU A 206 17.07 -18.45 -2.01
N ASN A 207 15.80 -18.07 -1.92
CA ASN A 207 14.86 -18.70 -1.02
C ASN A 207 14.42 -20.09 -1.52
N ASN A 208 14.11 -20.22 -2.81
CA ASN A 208 13.47 -21.41 -3.38
C ASN A 208 14.47 -22.37 -4.03
N GLU A 209 15.38 -21.87 -4.90
CA GLU A 209 16.32 -22.74 -5.62
C GLU A 209 17.51 -23.14 -4.74
N TRP A 210 18.01 -22.20 -3.93
CA TRP A 210 19.13 -22.48 -3.01
C TRP A 210 18.68 -22.97 -1.63
N ASN A 211 17.37 -23.09 -1.39
CA ASN A 211 16.77 -23.55 -0.12
C ASN A 211 17.32 -22.84 1.12
N MET A 212 17.50 -21.50 1.00
CA MET A 212 18.03 -20.69 2.10
C MET A 212 16.94 -20.02 2.95
N ARG A 213 15.67 -20.25 2.66
CA ARG A 213 14.52 -19.58 3.31
C ARG A 213 14.57 -19.68 4.85
N ASP A 214 14.88 -20.88 5.36
CA ASP A 214 14.93 -21.12 6.82
C ASP A 214 16.24 -20.66 7.48
N LYS A 215 17.26 -20.35 6.67
CA LYS A 215 18.57 -19.90 7.14
C LYS A 215 18.73 -18.39 7.12
N LEU A 216 17.98 -17.71 6.25
CA LEU A 216 18.04 -16.26 6.09
C LEU A 216 16.91 -15.60 6.87
N LYS A 217 17.14 -14.37 7.29
CA LYS A 217 16.07 -13.53 7.86
C LYS A 217 15.03 -13.22 6.77
N LYS A 218 13.76 -13.20 7.14
CA LYS A 218 12.67 -12.76 6.25
C LYS A 218 12.93 -11.33 5.79
N GLY A 219 12.65 -11.04 4.53
CA GLY A 219 12.76 -9.72 3.94
C GLY A 219 14.16 -9.10 3.97
N TYR A 220 14.26 -7.84 3.61
CA TYR A 220 15.49 -7.07 3.62
C TYR A 220 15.27 -5.68 4.21
N ARG A 221 16.08 -5.30 5.15
CA ARG A 221 15.99 -4.04 5.88
C ARG A 221 17.17 -3.16 5.58
N VAL A 222 16.86 -1.95 5.14
CA VAL A 222 17.88 -0.95 4.78
C VAL A 222 17.65 0.31 5.60
N LEU A 223 18.71 0.87 6.11
CA LEU A 223 18.69 2.16 6.76
C LEU A 223 19.38 3.19 5.87
N PHE A 224 18.64 4.21 5.42
CA PHE A 224 19.16 5.38 4.74
C PHE A 224 19.37 6.49 5.77
N TYR A 225 20.57 7.01 5.89
CA TYR A 225 20.83 8.14 6.77
C TYR A 225 21.70 9.21 6.12
N GLY A 226 21.46 10.46 6.48
CA GLY A 226 22.19 11.61 5.96
C GLY A 226 21.32 12.84 5.79
N PRO A 227 21.92 13.98 5.42
CA PRO A 227 21.23 15.26 5.32
C PRO A 227 19.97 15.23 4.45
N SER A 228 19.02 16.11 4.71
CA SER A 228 17.84 16.28 3.88
C SER A 228 18.21 16.71 2.45
N GLY A 229 17.39 16.34 1.47
CA GLY A 229 17.58 16.71 0.06
C GLY A 229 18.74 15.99 -0.65
N THR A 230 19.28 14.90 -0.07
CA THR A 230 20.39 14.10 -0.67
C THR A 230 19.93 12.92 -1.51
N GLY A 231 18.61 12.73 -1.71
CA GLY A 231 18.06 11.72 -2.63
C GLY A 231 17.57 10.43 -2.00
N LYS A 232 17.40 10.35 -0.66
CA LYS A 232 16.92 9.13 0.04
C LYS A 232 15.57 8.63 -0.49
N THR A 233 14.55 9.48 -0.46
CA THR A 233 13.19 9.16 -0.94
C THR A 233 13.18 8.91 -2.45
N PHE A 234 13.98 9.65 -3.20
CA PHE A 234 14.12 9.47 -4.65
C PHE A 234 14.72 8.09 -4.99
N THR A 235 15.74 7.64 -4.23
CA THR A 235 16.30 6.29 -4.40
C THR A 235 15.25 5.20 -4.18
N ALA A 236 14.40 5.34 -3.15
CA ALA A 236 13.33 4.36 -2.91
C ALA A 236 12.34 4.28 -4.09
N SER A 237 11.95 5.43 -4.67
CA SER A 237 11.07 5.44 -5.84
C SER A 237 11.72 4.82 -7.09
N LEU A 238 13.03 5.02 -7.29
CA LEU A 238 13.78 4.40 -8.39
C LEU A 238 13.91 2.88 -8.22
N LEU A 239 14.14 2.40 -6.99
CA LEU A 239 14.16 0.97 -6.69
C LEU A 239 12.84 0.30 -7.08
N GLY A 240 11.71 0.88 -6.66
CA GLY A 240 10.39 0.35 -7.04
C GLY A 240 10.14 0.34 -8.54
N LYS A 241 10.49 1.45 -9.22
CA LYS A 241 10.37 1.56 -10.68
C LYS A 241 11.16 0.48 -11.41
N GLU A 242 12.39 0.21 -10.99
CA GLU A 242 13.28 -0.76 -11.65
C GLU A 242 12.77 -2.19 -11.55
N VAL A 243 12.23 -2.57 -10.38
CA VAL A 243 11.76 -3.94 -10.15
C VAL A 243 10.26 -4.12 -10.36
N GLY A 244 9.55 -3.06 -10.75
CA GLY A 244 8.10 -3.10 -10.97
C GLY A 244 7.27 -3.29 -9.70
N LEU A 245 7.79 -2.91 -8.53
CA LEU A 245 7.09 -2.99 -7.25
C LEU A 245 6.57 -1.62 -6.81
N ASP A 246 5.38 -1.59 -6.23
CA ASP A 246 4.84 -0.38 -5.63
C ASP A 246 5.64 0.00 -4.36
N VAL A 247 5.97 1.27 -4.22
CA VAL A 247 6.65 1.84 -3.06
C VAL A 247 5.67 2.68 -2.28
N TYR A 248 5.50 2.38 -1.00
CA TYR A 248 4.65 3.16 -0.10
C TYR A 248 5.50 3.91 0.91
N CYS A 249 5.35 5.23 0.91
CA CYS A 249 6.00 6.14 1.86
C CYS A 249 5.09 6.35 3.06
N ILE A 250 5.61 6.00 4.21
CA ILE A 250 4.99 6.14 5.52
C ILE A 250 5.75 7.23 6.27
N ASP A 251 5.07 8.33 6.53
CA ASP A 251 5.63 9.42 7.33
C ASP A 251 5.38 9.11 8.82
N LEU A 252 6.44 8.75 9.52
CA LEU A 252 6.34 8.38 10.93
C LEU A 252 5.94 9.54 11.82
N SER A 253 6.18 10.78 11.42
CA SER A 253 5.76 11.97 12.18
C SER A 253 4.24 12.13 12.20
N LEU A 254 3.54 11.64 11.18
CA LEU A 254 2.07 11.65 11.08
C LEU A 254 1.41 10.45 11.76
N ILE A 255 2.14 9.34 11.91
CA ILE A 255 1.60 8.11 12.49
C ILE A 255 1.72 8.09 14.00
N VAL A 256 2.78 8.71 14.54
CA VAL A 256 2.99 8.82 15.99
C VAL A 256 1.87 9.65 16.59
N SER A 257 1.00 9.00 17.36
CA SER A 257 -0.15 9.62 18.00
C SER A 257 0.15 9.91 19.48
N LYS A 258 -0.54 10.92 20.03
CA LYS A 258 -0.55 11.18 21.47
C LYS A 258 -1.38 10.16 22.26
N TYR A 259 -2.17 9.36 21.57
CA TYR A 259 -3.05 8.36 22.17
C TYR A 259 -2.38 6.98 22.19
N ILE A 260 -2.42 6.33 23.33
CA ILE A 260 -1.79 5.02 23.58
C ILE A 260 -2.41 3.96 22.65
N GLY A 261 -1.56 3.21 21.94
CA GLY A 261 -1.97 2.11 21.06
C GLY A 261 -2.48 2.51 19.68
N GLU A 262 -2.65 3.79 19.38
CA GLU A 262 -3.10 4.25 18.08
C GLU A 262 -1.99 4.13 17.02
N THR A 263 -0.76 4.47 17.39
CA THR A 263 0.44 4.27 16.57
C THR A 263 0.59 2.80 16.16
N GLU A 264 0.48 1.87 17.11
CA GLU A 264 0.57 0.43 16.88
C GLU A 264 -0.55 -0.07 15.96
N LYS A 265 -1.76 0.43 16.14
CA LYS A 265 -2.92 0.12 15.28
C LYS A 265 -2.71 0.58 13.84
N ASN A 266 -2.25 1.81 13.63
CA ASN A 266 -1.99 2.36 12.31
C ASN A 266 -0.86 1.62 11.59
N LEU A 267 0.22 1.31 12.29
CA LEU A 267 1.31 0.49 11.76
C LEU A 267 0.82 -0.92 11.39
N SER A 268 0.01 -1.55 12.25
CA SER A 268 -0.57 -2.88 11.97
C SER A 268 -1.40 -2.89 10.69
N LYS A 269 -2.22 -1.87 10.45
CA LYS A 269 -3.02 -1.76 9.21
C LYS A 269 -2.12 -1.74 7.97
N ILE A 270 -1.03 -0.96 7.99
CA ILE A 270 -0.08 -0.85 6.87
C ILE A 270 0.57 -2.20 6.60
N PHE A 271 1.13 -2.86 7.63
CA PHE A 271 1.81 -4.14 7.46
C PHE A 271 0.86 -5.26 7.03
N ASN A 272 -0.35 -5.31 7.56
CA ASN A 272 -1.35 -6.30 7.19
C ASN A 272 -1.75 -6.13 5.71
N LEU A 273 -1.98 -4.89 5.24
CA LEU A 273 -2.28 -4.63 3.83
C LEU A 273 -1.09 -4.92 2.91
N ALA A 274 0.14 -4.76 3.39
CA ALA A 274 1.36 -5.04 2.62
C ALA A 274 1.70 -6.54 2.58
N GLU A 275 1.12 -7.34 3.48
CA GLU A 275 1.39 -8.77 3.56
C GLU A 275 0.97 -9.48 2.27
N GLY A 276 1.88 -10.27 1.70
CA GLY A 276 1.65 -10.99 0.43
C GLY A 276 1.79 -10.14 -0.85
N LYS A 277 1.87 -8.81 -0.75
CA LYS A 277 1.89 -7.90 -1.93
C LYS A 277 3.28 -7.54 -2.44
N LYS A 278 4.33 -7.95 -1.75
CA LYS A 278 5.72 -7.65 -2.10
C LYS A 278 6.02 -6.14 -2.26
N TRP A 279 5.28 -5.25 -1.60
CA TRP A 279 5.54 -3.81 -1.64
C TRP A 279 6.88 -3.44 -1.02
N ILE A 280 7.45 -2.31 -1.43
CA ILE A 280 8.56 -1.67 -0.74
C ILE A 280 7.97 -0.67 0.25
N LEU A 281 8.22 -0.87 1.55
CA LEU A 281 7.79 0.04 2.60
C LEU A 281 8.93 1.02 2.91
N PHE A 282 8.69 2.30 2.66
CA PHE A 282 9.64 3.38 2.93
C PHE A 282 9.16 4.22 4.10
N PHE A 283 9.77 4.06 5.24
CA PHE A 283 9.49 4.84 6.44
C PHE A 283 10.36 6.07 6.46
N ASP A 284 9.77 7.25 6.28
CA ASP A 284 10.47 8.53 6.33
C ASP A 284 10.38 9.15 7.73
N GLU A 285 11.28 10.10 7.99
CA GLU A 285 11.38 10.81 9.26
C GLU A 285 11.43 9.88 10.48
N ALA A 286 12.20 8.80 10.38
CA ALA A 286 12.35 7.84 11.48
C ALA A 286 12.91 8.47 12.77
N ASP A 287 13.43 9.68 12.69
CA ASP A 287 13.84 10.50 13.83
C ASP A 287 12.71 10.74 14.83
N ALA A 288 11.46 10.80 14.37
CA ALA A 288 10.29 11.00 15.20
C ALA A 288 10.13 9.91 16.27
N LEU A 289 10.50 8.65 15.91
CA LEU A 289 10.44 7.51 16.83
C LEU A 289 11.74 7.30 17.61
N PHE A 290 12.89 7.73 17.06
CA PHE A 290 14.21 7.49 17.62
C PHE A 290 14.79 8.70 18.37
N GLY A 291 13.96 9.67 18.73
CA GLY A 291 14.36 10.77 19.62
C GLY A 291 15.17 10.24 20.81
N LYS A 292 16.08 11.06 21.35
CA LYS A 292 17.02 10.64 22.41
C LYS A 292 16.32 9.70 23.39
N ARG A 293 16.83 8.47 23.50
CA ARG A 293 16.51 7.58 24.63
C ARG A 293 16.91 8.32 25.91
N THR A 294 16.01 9.16 26.39
CA THR A 294 16.14 9.74 27.73
C THR A 294 16.05 8.57 28.70
N LYS A 295 16.92 8.59 29.74
CA LYS A 295 16.79 7.65 30.85
C LYS A 295 15.32 7.71 31.29
N VAL A 296 14.67 6.54 31.35
CA VAL A 296 13.27 6.37 31.70
C VAL A 296 12.99 7.14 32.98
N THR A 297 12.47 8.35 32.86
CA THR A 297 12.11 9.21 33.99
C THR A 297 10.61 9.42 34.06
N ASP A 298 9.87 9.12 32.98
CA ASP A 298 8.43 9.34 32.93
C ASP A 298 7.69 8.20 32.20
N SER A 299 6.38 8.07 32.44
CA SER A 299 5.51 7.08 31.80
C SER A 299 5.49 7.24 30.27
N HIS A 300 5.60 8.46 29.76
CA HIS A 300 5.69 8.76 28.32
C HIS A 300 6.90 8.10 27.64
N ASP A 301 8.07 8.05 28.29
CA ASP A 301 9.27 7.41 27.73
C ASP A 301 9.10 5.89 27.58
N ARG A 302 8.28 5.29 28.43
CA ARG A 302 7.98 3.85 28.39
C ARG A 302 7.15 3.50 27.15
N TYR A 303 6.13 4.29 26.84
CA TYR A 303 5.27 4.08 25.67
C TYR A 303 6.02 4.32 24.35
N ALA A 304 6.81 5.37 24.25
CA ALA A 304 7.64 5.62 23.07
C ALA A 304 8.60 4.46 22.78
N ASN A 305 9.22 3.87 23.82
CA ASN A 305 10.08 2.69 23.64
C ASN A 305 9.29 1.45 23.19
N GLN A 306 8.03 1.28 23.62
CA GLN A 306 7.15 0.19 23.21
C GLN A 306 6.74 0.32 21.73
N GLU A 307 6.37 1.51 21.29
CA GLU A 307 6.05 1.79 19.88
C GLU A 307 7.23 1.51 18.94
N VAL A 308 8.43 1.92 19.33
CA VAL A 308 9.66 1.60 18.61
C VAL A 308 9.91 0.10 18.54
N ALA A 309 9.74 -0.61 19.66
CA ALA A 309 9.91 -2.05 19.72
C ALA A 309 8.90 -2.77 18.81
N PHE A 310 7.64 -2.33 18.83
CA PHE A 310 6.57 -2.84 17.98
C PHE A 310 6.90 -2.64 16.49
N LEU A 311 7.24 -1.41 16.09
CA LEU A 311 7.64 -1.12 14.70
C LEU A 311 8.79 -2.02 14.25
N LEU A 312 9.84 -2.14 15.08
CA LEU A 312 11.01 -2.96 14.75
C LEU A 312 10.65 -4.44 14.58
N GLN A 313 9.76 -4.96 15.42
CA GLN A 313 9.26 -6.33 15.30
C GLN A 313 8.51 -6.51 13.97
N ARG A 314 7.57 -5.63 13.65
CA ARG A 314 6.81 -5.71 12.38
C ARG A 314 7.72 -5.61 11.16
N ILE A 315 8.75 -4.77 11.21
CA ILE A 315 9.77 -4.66 10.17
C ILE A 315 10.57 -5.97 10.03
N GLU A 316 10.87 -6.65 11.14
CA GLU A 316 11.61 -7.92 11.13
C GLU A 316 10.76 -9.07 10.57
N ASP A 317 9.46 -9.05 10.75
CA ASP A 317 8.53 -10.08 10.30
C ASP A 317 8.12 -9.90 8.81
N TYR A 318 8.28 -8.70 8.25
CA TYR A 318 7.87 -8.40 6.88
C TYR A 318 8.78 -9.05 5.83
N ASP A 319 8.19 -9.80 4.87
CA ASP A 319 8.92 -10.52 3.81
C ASP A 319 9.18 -9.69 2.54
N GLY A 320 9.22 -8.37 2.66
CA GLY A 320 9.54 -7.44 1.58
C GLY A 320 10.79 -6.63 1.86
N LEU A 321 11.01 -5.60 1.04
CA LEU A 321 12.02 -4.58 1.30
C LEU A 321 11.42 -3.50 2.22
N VAL A 322 12.09 -3.27 3.34
CA VAL A 322 11.82 -2.13 4.22
C VAL A 322 13.00 -1.18 4.20
N VAL A 323 12.72 0.08 3.96
CA VAL A 323 13.71 1.16 4.02
C VAL A 323 13.31 2.13 5.11
N LEU A 324 14.16 2.33 6.11
CA LEU A 324 14.03 3.44 7.05
C LEU A 324 14.90 4.60 6.60
N SER A 325 14.36 5.82 6.69
CA SER A 325 15.06 7.07 6.35
C SER A 325 15.15 7.99 7.56
N THR A 326 16.36 8.46 7.86
CA THR A 326 16.62 9.41 8.95
C THR A 326 17.58 10.50 8.53
N ASN A 327 17.40 11.69 9.08
CA ASN A 327 18.31 12.82 8.86
C ASN A 327 19.45 12.85 9.91
N LEU A 328 19.28 12.16 11.03
CA LEU A 328 20.19 12.21 12.18
C LEU A 328 20.95 10.91 12.40
N LYS A 329 22.26 10.93 12.29
CA LYS A 329 23.13 9.80 12.63
C LYS A 329 23.18 9.53 14.13
N SER A 330 23.06 10.58 14.97
CA SER A 330 23.22 10.51 16.43
C SER A 330 22.16 9.65 17.14
N ASN A 331 21.05 9.39 16.48
CA ASN A 331 19.93 8.62 17.04
C ASN A 331 20.02 7.11 16.74
N ILE A 332 21.01 6.71 15.92
CA ILE A 332 21.21 5.32 15.53
C ILE A 332 22.25 4.71 16.49
N ASP A 333 21.77 3.98 17.51
CA ASP A 333 22.66 3.18 18.34
C ASP A 333 23.11 1.91 17.59
N GLU A 334 24.21 1.33 18.08
CA GLU A 334 24.78 0.14 17.45
C GLU A 334 23.84 -1.08 17.50
N ALA A 335 23.04 -1.21 18.55
CA ALA A 335 22.07 -2.28 18.71
C ALA A 335 20.92 -2.15 17.69
N PHE A 336 20.53 -0.91 17.36
CA PHE A 336 19.56 -0.63 16.32
C PHE A 336 20.14 -0.94 14.92
N ALA A 337 21.36 -0.48 14.63
CA ALA A 337 21.99 -0.70 13.32
C ALA A 337 22.16 -2.20 12.98
N ARG A 338 22.38 -3.06 13.98
CA ARG A 338 22.52 -4.53 13.81
C ARG A 338 21.25 -5.22 13.28
N ARG A 339 20.10 -4.56 13.31
CA ARG A 339 18.82 -5.08 12.79
C ARG A 339 18.73 -4.95 11.27
N PHE A 340 19.51 -4.07 10.66
CA PHE A 340 19.52 -3.79 9.23
C PHE A 340 20.62 -4.59 8.52
N GLN A 341 20.30 -5.15 7.36
CA GLN A 341 21.28 -5.82 6.51
C GLN A 341 22.19 -4.82 5.78
N SER A 342 21.66 -3.62 5.48
CA SER A 342 22.44 -2.54 4.87
C SER A 342 22.18 -1.21 5.57
N VAL A 343 23.26 -0.47 5.81
CA VAL A 343 23.24 0.88 6.37
C VAL A 343 23.93 1.81 5.39
N ILE A 344 23.15 2.62 4.67
CA ILE A 344 23.59 3.42 3.53
C ILE A 344 23.67 4.89 3.91
N ARG A 345 24.88 5.46 3.81
CA ARG A 345 25.11 6.86 4.13
C ARG A 345 24.96 7.74 2.90
N TYR A 346 24.02 8.66 2.96
CA TYR A 346 23.92 9.76 2.00
C TYR A 346 24.75 10.94 2.49
N GLN A 347 25.60 11.46 1.63
CA GLN A 347 26.45 12.60 1.93
C GLN A 347 25.95 13.83 1.16
N MET A 348 26.31 15.02 1.66
CA MET A 348 26.16 16.22 0.86
C MET A 348 26.95 16.06 -0.44
N PRO A 349 26.38 16.47 -1.59
CA PRO A 349 27.09 16.39 -2.85
C PRO A 349 28.35 17.21 -2.84
N ASP A 350 29.45 16.68 -3.38
CA ASP A 350 30.69 17.42 -3.59
C ASP A 350 30.57 18.44 -4.75
N GLY A 351 31.60 19.27 -4.96
CA GLY A 351 31.56 20.30 -6.00
C GLY A 351 31.28 19.76 -7.41
N SER A 352 31.84 18.60 -7.76
CA SER A 352 31.61 17.93 -9.04
C SER A 352 30.18 17.42 -9.17
N GLN A 353 29.65 16.83 -8.11
CA GLN A 353 28.27 16.34 -8.05
C GLN A 353 27.28 17.50 -8.10
N ARG A 354 27.53 18.61 -7.39
CA ARG A 354 26.69 19.81 -7.46
C ARG A 354 26.70 20.42 -8.86
N HIS A 355 27.84 20.44 -9.54
CA HIS A 355 27.90 20.91 -10.92
C HIS A 355 27.03 20.08 -11.87
N LYS A 356 27.05 18.75 -11.71
CA LYS A 356 26.16 17.86 -12.47
C LYS A 356 24.70 18.11 -12.14
N LEU A 357 24.36 18.31 -10.85
CA LEU A 357 23.02 18.62 -10.39
C LEU A 357 22.51 19.92 -10.99
N TRP A 358 23.30 20.99 -10.97
CA TRP A 358 22.95 22.24 -11.60
C TRP A 358 22.63 22.09 -13.08
N LYS A 359 23.51 21.40 -13.82
CA LYS A 359 23.32 21.16 -15.27
C LYS A 359 22.09 20.31 -15.58
N SER A 360 21.85 19.27 -14.80
CA SER A 360 20.72 18.36 -15.05
C SER A 360 19.38 18.92 -14.58
N THR A 361 19.38 19.91 -13.68
CA THR A 361 18.14 20.45 -13.10
C THR A 361 17.60 21.63 -13.93
N PHE A 362 18.45 22.45 -14.52
CA PHE A 362 17.99 23.49 -15.45
C PHE A 362 17.46 22.86 -16.75
N SER A 363 16.41 23.46 -17.28
CA SER A 363 15.86 23.07 -18.59
C SER A 363 16.83 23.44 -19.72
N GLU A 364 16.85 22.66 -20.79
CA GLU A 364 17.58 22.97 -22.01
C GLU A 364 17.06 24.24 -22.72
N ASN A 365 15.86 24.70 -22.36
CA ASN A 365 15.23 25.92 -22.92
C ASN A 365 15.69 27.21 -22.24
N VAL A 366 16.52 27.15 -21.19
CA VAL A 366 17.07 28.34 -20.55
C VAL A 366 18.50 28.59 -20.98
N SER A 367 18.90 29.83 -21.02
CA SER A 367 20.28 30.28 -21.24
C SER A 367 20.80 30.97 -19.97
N PHE A 368 22.10 31.09 -19.87
CA PHE A 368 22.75 31.77 -18.75
C PHE A 368 23.36 33.10 -19.21
N SER A 369 23.32 34.11 -18.34
CA SER A 369 24.08 35.34 -18.60
C SER A 369 25.58 35.06 -18.59
N GLU A 370 26.37 35.91 -19.28
CA GLU A 370 27.80 35.69 -19.48
C GLU A 370 28.61 35.62 -18.16
N ASP A 371 28.10 36.19 -17.07
CA ASP A 371 28.73 36.20 -15.76
C ASP A 371 28.43 34.91 -14.92
N VAL A 372 27.62 33.98 -15.43
CA VAL A 372 27.28 32.73 -14.71
C VAL A 372 28.33 31.65 -14.99
N ASP A 373 29.09 31.33 -13.95
CA ASP A 373 29.92 30.13 -13.92
C ASP A 373 29.36 29.12 -12.92
N LEU A 374 28.70 28.07 -13.44
CA LEU A 374 28.12 27.03 -12.60
C LEU A 374 29.20 26.18 -11.91
N GLU A 375 30.42 26.12 -12.44
CA GLU A 375 31.53 25.39 -11.81
C GLU A 375 32.04 26.16 -10.60
N GLU A 376 32.25 27.48 -10.72
CA GLU A 376 32.58 28.33 -9.60
C GLU A 376 31.53 28.27 -8.49
N ILE A 377 30.24 28.44 -8.87
CA ILE A 377 29.11 28.36 -7.94
C ILE A 377 29.08 27.03 -7.21
N SER A 378 29.28 25.91 -7.94
CA SER A 378 29.30 24.57 -7.38
C SER A 378 30.43 24.34 -6.38
N LYS A 379 31.57 24.95 -6.58
CA LYS A 379 32.71 24.86 -5.64
C LYS A 379 32.48 25.71 -4.41
N LYS A 380 31.92 26.92 -4.60
CA LYS A 380 31.79 27.92 -3.56
C LYS A 380 30.66 27.64 -2.57
N TYR A 381 29.49 27.15 -3.06
CA TYR A 381 28.29 27.02 -2.25
C TYR A 381 27.97 25.55 -1.99
N GLU A 382 27.96 25.15 -0.71
CA GLU A 382 27.67 23.79 -0.28
C GLU A 382 26.18 23.64 0.03
N ILE A 383 25.40 23.16 -0.95
CA ILE A 383 23.96 22.97 -0.86
C ILE A 383 23.57 21.57 -1.32
N SER A 384 22.42 21.08 -0.84
CA SER A 384 21.87 19.78 -1.19
C SER A 384 21.24 19.76 -2.58
N GLY A 385 20.99 18.57 -3.14
CA GLY A 385 20.27 18.43 -4.40
C GLY A 385 18.84 18.99 -4.33
N GLY A 386 18.17 18.82 -3.19
CA GLY A 386 16.85 19.41 -2.96
C GLY A 386 16.90 20.95 -2.95
N SER A 387 17.90 21.53 -2.29
CA SER A 387 18.10 22.98 -2.28
C SER A 387 18.45 23.53 -3.68
N ILE A 388 19.24 22.78 -4.48
CA ILE A 388 19.51 23.14 -5.88
C ILE A 388 18.21 23.22 -6.67
N LEU A 389 17.31 22.24 -6.52
CA LEU A 389 16.01 22.23 -7.22
C LEU A 389 15.18 23.45 -6.86
N ASN A 390 15.13 23.84 -5.57
CA ASN A 390 14.42 25.04 -5.12
C ASN A 390 15.01 26.32 -5.73
N VAL A 391 16.34 26.40 -5.77
CA VAL A 391 17.03 27.58 -6.37
C VAL A 391 16.75 27.64 -7.88
N VAL A 392 16.80 26.52 -8.59
CA VAL A 392 16.47 26.48 -10.02
C VAL A 392 15.03 26.94 -10.28
N GLN A 393 14.09 26.49 -9.46
CA GLN A 393 12.70 26.95 -9.53
C GLN A 393 12.60 28.48 -9.31
N TYR A 394 13.26 28.98 -8.29
CA TYR A 394 13.32 30.42 -8.02
C TYR A 394 13.90 31.22 -9.21
N CYS A 395 15.05 30.80 -9.73
CA CYS A 395 15.69 31.44 -10.87
C CYS A 395 14.79 31.46 -12.12
N SER A 396 14.12 30.32 -12.38
CA SER A 396 13.20 30.22 -13.50
C SER A 396 12.03 31.18 -13.38
N LEU A 397 11.45 31.32 -12.18
CA LEU A 397 10.39 32.31 -11.91
C LEU A 397 10.88 33.76 -12.08
N MET A 398 12.10 34.08 -11.63
CA MET A 398 12.67 35.38 -11.80
C MET A 398 12.95 35.72 -13.28
N ALA A 399 13.44 34.76 -14.06
CA ALA A 399 13.63 34.93 -15.49
C ALA A 399 12.30 35.19 -16.23
N LEU A 400 11.27 34.34 -15.97
CA LEU A 400 9.93 34.51 -16.54
C LEU A 400 9.27 35.82 -16.15
N SER A 401 9.46 36.30 -14.93
CA SER A 401 8.94 37.62 -14.50
C SER A 401 9.55 38.81 -15.26
N ARG A 402 10.65 38.58 -15.95
CA ARG A 402 11.31 39.54 -16.85
C ARG A 402 11.01 39.29 -18.33
N ASP A 403 10.03 38.41 -18.63
CA ASP A 403 9.74 37.94 -19.98
C ASP A 403 10.99 37.40 -20.71
N SER A 404 11.85 36.70 -19.98
CA SER A 404 13.15 36.21 -20.49
C SER A 404 13.35 34.78 -20.10
N ASN A 405 14.18 34.04 -20.88
CA ASN A 405 14.68 32.72 -20.55
C ASN A 405 16.14 32.72 -20.05
N VAL A 406 16.69 33.91 -19.77
CA VAL A 406 18.07 34.08 -19.31
C VAL A 406 18.13 34.07 -17.80
N ILE A 407 18.88 33.13 -17.25
CA ILE A 407 19.18 33.03 -15.83
C ILE A 407 20.36 33.92 -15.47
N MET A 408 20.16 34.82 -14.52
CA MET A 408 21.21 35.73 -14.08
C MET A 408 21.95 35.19 -12.86
N LYS A 409 23.25 35.50 -12.72
CA LYS A 409 24.08 35.14 -11.57
C LYS A 409 23.45 35.62 -10.25
N LYS A 410 22.88 36.83 -10.26
CA LYS A 410 22.19 37.39 -9.11
C LYS A 410 21.05 36.50 -8.62
N ASP A 411 20.20 36.00 -9.52
CA ASP A 411 19.07 35.17 -9.15
C ASP A 411 19.55 33.85 -8.48
N ILE A 412 20.63 33.28 -8.99
CA ILE A 412 21.20 32.03 -8.41
C ILE A 412 21.72 32.31 -6.99
N ILE A 413 22.46 33.42 -6.81
CA ILE A 413 23.00 33.79 -5.51
C ILE A 413 21.90 34.12 -4.51
N ASP A 414 20.89 34.87 -4.92
CA ASP A 414 19.75 35.23 -4.07
C ASP A 414 18.96 33.98 -3.66
N GLY A 415 18.76 33.03 -4.59
CA GLY A 415 18.14 31.75 -4.31
C GLY A 415 18.95 30.89 -3.33
N ILE A 416 20.29 30.82 -3.50
CA ILE A 416 21.19 30.13 -2.56
C ILE A 416 21.14 30.77 -1.17
N LYS A 417 21.17 32.12 -1.09
CA LYS A 417 21.05 32.83 0.18
C LYS A 417 19.71 32.52 0.88
N ALA A 418 18.63 32.41 0.11
CA ALA A 418 17.34 32.07 0.66
C ALA A 418 17.33 30.61 1.26
N GLU A 419 17.95 29.66 0.59
CA GLU A 419 18.08 28.29 1.12
C GLU A 419 18.96 28.25 2.38
N TYR A 420 20.10 28.99 2.39
CA TYR A 420 20.96 29.05 3.57
C TYR A 420 20.26 29.64 4.79
N ARG A 421 19.41 30.70 4.60
CA ARG A 421 18.61 31.24 5.70
C ARG A 421 17.63 30.22 6.29
N LYS A 422 17.02 29.36 5.44
CA LYS A 422 16.16 28.27 5.91
C LYS A 422 16.92 27.26 6.77
N GLU A 423 18.21 27.04 6.45
CA GLU A 423 19.08 26.11 7.18
C GLU A 423 19.77 26.76 8.40
N GLY A 424 19.50 28.03 8.68
CA GLY A 424 20.15 28.78 9.77
C GLY A 424 21.63 29.09 9.53
N LYS A 425 22.10 28.96 8.28
CA LYS A 425 23.47 29.29 7.90
C LYS A 425 23.58 30.79 7.63
N VAL A 426 24.58 31.42 8.22
CA VAL A 426 24.89 32.86 7.96
C VAL A 426 25.61 32.94 6.61
N THR A 427 25.13 33.82 5.72
CA THR A 427 25.84 34.17 4.48
C THR A 427 26.36 35.59 4.63
N ASP A 428 27.67 35.73 4.65
CA ASP A 428 28.31 37.00 4.40
C ASP A 428 28.12 37.47 2.95
#